data_8529e54e8f1e8d3554372010a3c0d8db
#
_entry.id   8529e54e8f1e8d3554372010a3c0d8db
#
_cell.length_a   1.000
_cell.length_b   1.000
_cell.length_c   1.000
_cell.angle_alpha   90.00
_cell.angle_beta   90.00
_cell.angle_gamma   90.00
#
_symmetry.space_group_name_H-M   'P 1'
#
loop_
_entity.id
_entity.type
_entity.pdbx_description
1 polymer ?
#
loop_
_entity_poly.entity_id
_entity_poly.type
_entity_poly.pdbx_seq_one_letter_code
_entity_poly.pdbx_strand_id
1 'polypeptide(L)'
;MFFLPTKLVLPTEKYLNNLFVSITNMREDLIKNIKSFKKSAEIVYTAGDYTSSTILYFKCLFVVLDLIILQKKGKTPKDHTERFSILKENFSELYSILDKYYPIYRQTYSLTIDRLTCDEVKKNVERIIEEYKVSI
;
A
#
# COMPACT_ATOMS: atom_id res chain seq x y z
N MET A 1 -1.94 -28.76 -43.91
CA MET A 1 -2.17 -29.14 -42.52
C MET A 1 -1.65 -28.08 -41.60
N PHE A 2 -2.44 -27.71 -40.65
CA PHE A 2 -2.00 -26.76 -39.66
C PHE A 2 -1.14 -27.46 -38.63
N PHE A 3 0.02 -26.90 -38.31
CA PHE A 3 0.95 -27.47 -37.36
C PHE A 3 1.32 -26.48 -36.28
N LEU A 4 1.04 -26.84 -35.02
CA LEU A 4 1.46 -26.06 -33.87
C LEU A 4 2.71 -26.67 -33.28
N PRO A 5 3.81 -25.93 -33.22
CA PRO A 5 5.01 -26.42 -32.57
C PRO A 5 4.75 -26.62 -31.06
N THR A 6 4.75 -27.85 -30.62
CA THR A 6 4.46 -28.17 -29.22
C THR A 6 5.49 -27.66 -28.25
N LYS A 7 6.71 -27.37 -28.72
CA LYS A 7 7.78 -26.86 -27.89
C LYS A 7 7.85 -25.35 -27.86
N LEU A 8 7.03 -24.70 -28.67
CA LEU A 8 7.00 -23.25 -28.72
C LEU A 8 6.16 -22.72 -27.56
N VAL A 9 6.77 -21.89 -26.71
CA VAL A 9 6.01 -21.15 -25.71
C VAL A 9 5.17 -20.13 -26.45
N LEU A 10 3.87 -20.20 -26.29
CA LEU A 10 2.94 -19.28 -26.92
C LEU A 10 3.19 -17.87 -26.39
N PRO A 11 3.02 -16.82 -27.22
CA PRO A 11 3.22 -15.44 -26.76
C PRO A 11 2.42 -15.11 -25.51
N THR A 12 1.20 -15.62 -25.38
CA THR A 12 0.37 -15.43 -24.20
C THR A 12 0.96 -16.08 -22.96
N GLU A 13 1.54 -17.28 -23.10
CA GLU A 13 2.18 -17.97 -21.97
C GLU A 13 3.43 -17.26 -21.51
N LYS A 14 4.27 -16.83 -22.45
CA LYS A 14 5.46 -16.03 -22.14
C LYS A 14 5.09 -14.71 -21.48
N TYR A 15 4.06 -14.06 -21.97
CA TYR A 15 3.54 -12.82 -21.38
C TYR A 15 3.10 -13.04 -19.94
N LEU A 16 2.37 -14.12 -19.66
CA LEU A 16 1.91 -14.43 -18.31
C LEU A 16 3.06 -14.73 -17.37
N ASN A 17 4.11 -15.41 -17.83
CA ASN A 17 5.30 -15.66 -17.03
C ASN A 17 6.04 -14.37 -16.70
N ASN A 18 6.20 -13.48 -17.67
CA ASN A 18 6.83 -12.17 -17.45
C ASN A 18 6.01 -11.31 -16.49
N LEU A 19 4.69 -11.34 -16.62
CA LEU A 19 3.79 -10.62 -15.74
C LEU A 19 3.90 -11.13 -14.30
N PHE A 20 3.95 -12.45 -14.11
CA PHE A 20 4.11 -13.07 -12.80
C PHE A 20 5.40 -12.60 -12.11
N VAL A 21 6.53 -12.60 -12.83
CA VAL A 21 7.81 -12.13 -12.29
C VAL A 21 7.74 -10.65 -11.92
N SER A 22 7.13 -9.83 -12.78
CA SER A 22 6.95 -8.40 -12.53
C SER A 22 6.12 -8.14 -11.28
N ILE A 23 5.00 -8.85 -11.12
CA ILE A 23 4.14 -8.72 -9.93
C ILE A 23 4.88 -9.14 -8.67
N THR A 24 5.66 -10.22 -8.73
CA THR A 24 6.45 -10.69 -7.60
C THR A 24 7.48 -9.65 -7.17
N ASN A 25 8.18 -9.02 -8.12
CA ASN A 25 9.15 -7.97 -7.84
C ASN A 25 8.49 -6.73 -7.25
N MET A 26 7.33 -6.33 -7.78
CA MET A 26 6.54 -5.21 -7.23
C MET A 26 6.12 -5.49 -5.79
N ARG A 27 5.66 -6.70 -5.52
CA ARG A 27 5.25 -7.13 -4.18
C ARG A 27 6.41 -7.02 -3.19
N GLU A 28 7.59 -7.49 -3.57
CA GLU A 28 8.78 -7.42 -2.72
C GLU A 28 9.19 -5.98 -2.41
N ASP A 29 9.13 -5.09 -3.39
CA ASP A 29 9.43 -3.67 -3.21
C ASP A 29 8.43 -2.99 -2.29
N LEU A 30 7.13 -3.30 -2.45
CA LEU A 30 6.10 -2.77 -1.58
C LEU A 30 6.33 -3.21 -0.13
N ILE A 31 6.64 -4.48 0.10
CA ILE A 31 6.92 -5.00 1.44
C ILE A 31 8.14 -4.30 2.07
N LYS A 32 9.20 -4.10 1.29
CA LYS A 32 10.38 -3.36 1.76
C LYS A 32 10.01 -1.93 2.18
N ASN A 33 9.21 -1.26 1.38
CA ASN A 33 8.78 0.10 1.65
C ASN A 33 7.87 0.18 2.89
N ILE A 34 6.97 -0.78 3.06
CA ILE A 34 6.12 -0.87 4.26
C ILE A 34 7.00 -0.95 5.51
N LYS A 35 7.95 -1.87 5.51
CA LYS A 35 8.89 -2.04 6.65
C LYS A 35 9.69 -0.77 6.91
N SER A 36 10.22 -0.16 5.87
CA SER A 36 11.04 1.05 5.97
C SER A 36 10.24 2.23 6.53
N PHE A 37 9.06 2.49 5.98
CA PHE A 37 8.22 3.59 6.47
C PHE A 37 7.76 3.36 7.89
N LYS A 38 7.36 2.13 8.23
CA LYS A 38 6.92 1.80 9.58
C LYS A 38 8.05 2.00 10.59
N LYS A 39 9.24 1.52 10.29
CA LYS A 39 10.41 1.68 11.15
C LYS A 39 10.77 3.16 11.33
N SER A 40 10.81 3.92 10.26
CA SER A 40 11.11 5.34 10.31
C SER A 40 10.06 6.10 11.10
N ALA A 41 8.77 5.75 10.94
CA ALA A 41 7.69 6.35 11.72
C ALA A 41 7.88 6.12 13.22
N GLU A 42 8.27 4.91 13.61
CA GLU A 42 8.51 4.56 15.01
C GLU A 42 9.70 5.33 15.59
N ILE A 43 10.76 5.50 14.82
CA ILE A 43 11.96 6.24 15.25
C ILE A 43 11.60 7.71 15.53
N VAL A 44 10.95 8.39 14.61
CA VAL A 44 10.62 9.81 14.81
C VAL A 44 9.50 9.99 15.84
N TYR A 45 8.62 9.01 16.01
CA TYR A 45 7.64 8.99 17.09
C TYR A 45 8.35 9.03 18.45
N THR A 46 9.32 8.16 18.63
CA THR A 46 10.11 8.10 19.87
C THR A 46 10.88 9.39 20.12
N ALA A 47 11.28 10.09 19.07
CA ALA A 47 11.93 11.39 19.17
C ALA A 47 10.95 12.54 19.47
N GLY A 48 9.65 12.27 19.53
CA GLY A 48 8.63 13.28 19.80
C GLY A 48 8.20 14.08 18.59
N ASP A 49 8.61 13.70 17.39
CA ASP A 49 8.19 14.34 16.14
C ASP A 49 6.94 13.66 15.59
N TYR A 50 5.80 14.02 16.14
CA TYR A 50 4.52 13.39 15.80
C TYR A 50 4.03 13.79 14.42
N THR A 51 4.36 14.96 13.93
CA THR A 51 4.00 15.37 12.57
C THR A 51 4.71 14.49 11.54
N SER A 52 6.03 14.36 11.65
CA SER A 52 6.79 13.49 10.73
C SER A 52 6.38 12.03 10.86
N SER A 53 6.14 11.57 12.09
CA SER A 53 5.68 10.21 12.32
C SER A 53 4.33 9.96 11.63
N THR A 54 3.40 10.89 11.73
CA THR A 54 2.09 10.80 11.06
C THR A 54 2.25 10.71 9.55
N ILE A 55 3.10 11.54 8.96
CA ILE A 55 3.39 11.49 7.52
C ILE A 55 3.89 10.09 7.12
N LEU A 56 4.83 9.56 7.88
CA LEU A 56 5.43 8.26 7.58
C LEU A 56 4.44 7.11 7.78
N TYR A 57 3.58 7.18 8.79
CA TYR A 57 2.51 6.20 8.95
C TYR A 57 1.52 6.25 7.78
N PHE A 58 1.18 7.43 7.28
CA PHE A 58 0.35 7.52 6.07
C PHE A 58 1.04 6.94 4.85
N LYS A 59 2.33 7.21 4.66
CA LYS A 59 3.07 6.58 3.56
C LYS A 59 3.09 5.06 3.69
N CYS A 60 3.25 4.56 4.89
CA CYS A 60 3.13 3.13 5.17
C CYS A 60 1.75 2.61 4.80
N LEU A 61 0.70 3.31 5.22
CA LEU A 61 -0.69 2.96 4.91
C LEU A 61 -0.93 2.89 3.40
N PHE A 62 -0.50 3.91 2.66
CA PHE A 62 -0.68 3.93 1.20
C PHE A 62 -0.03 2.71 0.55
N VAL A 63 1.17 2.34 0.98
CA VAL A 63 1.86 1.18 0.41
C VAL A 63 1.19 -0.14 0.82
N VAL A 64 0.69 -0.24 2.05
CA VAL A 64 -0.11 -1.39 2.50
C VAL A 64 -1.35 -1.56 1.62
N LEU A 65 -2.07 -0.48 1.38
CA LEU A 65 -3.26 -0.50 0.52
C LEU A 65 -2.90 -0.87 -0.91
N ASP A 66 -1.79 -0.36 -1.42
CA ASP A 66 -1.31 -0.72 -2.76
C ASP A 66 -0.94 -2.19 -2.87
N LEU A 67 -0.38 -2.78 -1.81
CA LEU A 67 -0.11 -4.21 -1.77
C LEU A 67 -1.40 -5.04 -1.80
N ILE A 68 -2.40 -4.64 -1.03
CA ILE A 68 -3.72 -5.29 -1.04
C ILE A 68 -4.35 -5.19 -2.42
N ILE A 69 -4.27 -4.02 -3.05
CA ILE A 69 -4.78 -3.81 -4.42
C ILE A 69 -4.02 -4.68 -5.42
N LEU A 70 -2.70 -4.75 -5.32
CA LEU A 70 -1.88 -5.58 -6.20
C LEU A 70 -2.30 -7.05 -6.13
N GLN A 71 -2.55 -7.56 -4.92
CA GLN A 71 -2.98 -8.95 -4.71
C GLN A 71 -4.34 -9.22 -5.36
N LYS A 72 -5.24 -8.26 -5.36
CA LYS A 72 -6.59 -8.40 -5.92
C LYS A 72 -6.64 -8.13 -7.43
N LYS A 73 -5.94 -7.10 -7.89
CA LYS A 73 -6.06 -6.58 -9.26
C LYS A 73 -4.88 -6.90 -10.16
N GLY A 74 -3.75 -7.36 -9.61
CA GLY A 74 -2.54 -7.61 -10.39
C GLY A 74 -1.81 -6.34 -10.83
N LYS A 75 -2.19 -5.19 -10.29
CA LYS A 75 -1.55 -3.90 -10.58
C LYS A 75 -1.64 -2.99 -9.37
N THR A 76 -0.78 -1.98 -9.32
CA THR A 76 -0.83 -0.93 -8.31
C THR A 76 -1.53 0.32 -8.87
N PRO A 77 -2.15 1.14 -8.01
CA PRO A 77 -2.69 2.41 -8.47
C PRO A 77 -1.56 3.37 -8.83
N LYS A 78 -1.80 4.23 -9.82
CA LYS A 78 -0.80 5.20 -10.29
C LYS A 78 -0.74 6.48 -9.44
N ASP A 79 -1.81 6.77 -8.72
CA ASP A 79 -1.93 7.98 -7.90
C ASP A 79 -3.00 7.80 -6.81
N HIS A 80 -3.17 8.83 -5.97
CA HIS A 80 -4.17 8.80 -4.91
C HIS A 80 -5.60 8.67 -5.44
N THR A 81 -5.91 9.34 -6.55
CA THR A 81 -7.25 9.30 -7.14
C THR A 81 -7.63 7.89 -7.55
N GLU A 82 -6.72 7.20 -8.24
CA GLU A 82 -6.96 5.82 -8.65
C GLU A 82 -7.05 4.89 -7.44
N ARG A 83 -6.21 5.11 -6.42
CA ARG A 83 -6.27 4.33 -5.17
C ARG A 83 -7.64 4.45 -4.51
N PHE A 84 -8.16 5.66 -4.36
CA PHE A 84 -9.49 5.87 -3.78
C PHE A 84 -10.58 5.19 -4.61
N SER A 85 -10.50 5.30 -5.93
CA SER A 85 -11.48 4.70 -6.83
C SER A 85 -11.50 3.17 -6.71
N ILE A 86 -10.34 2.55 -6.73
CA ILE A 86 -10.23 1.09 -6.61
C ILE A 86 -10.73 0.60 -5.25
N LEU A 87 -10.37 1.30 -4.18
CA LEU A 87 -10.82 0.93 -2.84
C LEU A 87 -12.34 1.06 -2.72
N LYS A 88 -12.90 2.14 -3.24
CA LYS A 88 -14.36 2.36 -3.20
C LYS A 88 -15.12 1.23 -3.87
N GLU A 89 -14.63 0.75 -5.00
CA GLU A 89 -15.29 -0.28 -5.77
C GLU A 89 -15.08 -1.69 -5.22
N ASN A 90 -13.92 -1.97 -4.62
CA ASN A 90 -13.52 -3.33 -4.28
C ASN A 90 -13.30 -3.59 -2.79
N PHE A 91 -13.05 -2.54 -2.01
CA PHE A 91 -12.69 -2.63 -0.58
C PHE A 91 -13.36 -1.50 0.19
N SER A 92 -14.67 -1.55 0.29
CA SER A 92 -15.47 -0.46 0.87
C SER A 92 -15.06 -0.11 2.30
N GLU A 93 -14.67 -1.09 3.10
CA GLU A 93 -14.23 -0.86 4.47
C GLU A 93 -12.90 -0.08 4.52
N LEU A 94 -11.94 -0.48 3.70
CA LEU A 94 -10.66 0.24 3.57
C LEU A 94 -10.86 1.64 3.01
N TYR A 95 -11.76 1.77 2.05
CA TYR A 95 -12.13 3.09 1.53
C TYR A 95 -12.65 4.00 2.64
N SER A 96 -13.55 3.51 3.46
CA SER A 96 -14.13 4.29 4.55
C SER A 96 -13.07 4.74 5.56
N ILE A 97 -12.13 3.89 5.89
CA ILE A 97 -11.02 4.21 6.79
C ILE A 97 -10.13 5.29 6.17
N LEU A 98 -9.72 5.10 4.93
CA LEU A 98 -8.85 6.06 4.26
C LEU A 98 -9.55 7.40 4.09
N ASP A 99 -10.81 7.41 3.69
CA ASP A 99 -11.60 8.62 3.50
C ASP A 99 -11.73 9.41 4.81
N LYS A 100 -11.93 8.71 5.92
CA LYS A 100 -12.04 9.33 7.24
C LYS A 100 -10.73 10.00 7.68
N TYR A 101 -9.60 9.35 7.46
CA TYR A 101 -8.30 9.82 7.98
C TYR A 101 -7.49 10.65 7.00
N TYR A 102 -7.79 10.60 5.71
CA TYR A 102 -7.03 11.33 4.69
C TYR A 102 -6.93 12.84 4.95
N PRO A 103 -7.96 13.53 5.50
CA PRO A 103 -7.82 14.93 5.86
C PRO A 103 -6.67 15.22 6.83
N ILE A 104 -6.36 14.29 7.73
CA ILE A 104 -5.22 14.41 8.64
C ILE A 104 -3.90 14.45 7.84
N TYR A 105 -3.78 13.59 6.84
CA TYR A 105 -2.60 13.59 5.95
C TYR A 105 -2.43 14.95 5.27
N ARG A 106 -3.51 15.52 4.75
CA ARG A 106 -3.46 16.85 4.13
C ARG A 106 -3.09 17.94 5.14
N GLN A 107 -3.54 17.82 6.37
CA GLN A 107 -3.20 18.76 7.43
C GLN A 107 -1.71 18.78 7.76
N THR A 108 -0.98 17.68 7.52
CA THR A 108 0.46 17.61 7.77
C THR A 108 1.27 18.62 6.96
N TYR A 109 0.69 19.14 5.88
CA TYR A 109 1.36 20.16 5.06
C TYR A 109 1.36 21.54 5.70
N SER A 110 0.44 21.82 6.61
CA SER A 110 0.26 23.17 7.16
C SER A 110 0.10 23.22 8.68
N LEU A 111 -0.12 22.10 9.34
CA LEU A 111 -0.36 22.05 10.77
C LEU A 111 0.61 21.09 11.47
N THR A 112 0.89 21.38 12.72
CA THR A 112 1.60 20.45 13.59
C THR A 112 0.60 19.42 14.11
N ILE A 113 0.94 18.14 14.00
CA ILE A 113 0.10 17.05 14.46
C ILE A 113 0.47 16.68 15.89
N ASP A 114 -0.52 16.56 16.76
CA ASP A 114 -0.29 16.19 18.15
C ASP A 114 -0.13 14.67 18.30
N ARG A 115 0.29 14.26 19.50
CA ARG A 115 0.51 12.85 19.80
C ARG A 115 -0.75 12.01 19.67
N LEU A 116 -1.88 12.49 20.16
CA LEU A 116 -3.13 11.72 20.15
C LEU A 116 -3.60 11.43 18.73
N THR A 117 -3.49 12.42 17.84
CA THR A 117 -3.82 12.25 16.43
C THR A 117 -2.88 11.27 15.76
N CYS A 118 -1.58 11.38 16.03
CA CYS A 118 -0.59 10.43 15.54
C CYS A 118 -0.90 9.00 16.01
N ASP A 119 -1.25 8.84 17.27
CA ASP A 119 -1.61 7.53 17.85
C ASP A 119 -2.80 6.89 17.14
N GLU A 120 -3.81 7.69 16.76
CA GLU A 120 -4.97 7.18 16.01
C GLU A 120 -4.55 6.63 14.65
N VAL A 121 -3.74 7.39 13.92
CA VAL A 121 -3.25 6.97 12.60
C VAL A 121 -2.42 5.70 12.73
N LYS A 122 -1.49 5.69 13.68
CA LYS A 122 -0.64 4.53 13.98
C LYS A 122 -1.47 3.28 14.25
N LYS A 123 -2.47 3.37 15.11
CA LYS A 123 -3.36 2.25 15.46
C LYS A 123 -4.07 1.69 14.23
N ASN A 124 -4.57 2.57 13.38
CA ASN A 124 -5.28 2.13 12.18
C ASN A 124 -4.37 1.42 11.19
N VAL A 125 -3.15 1.93 11.01
CA VAL A 125 -2.16 1.28 10.14
C VAL A 125 -1.80 -0.10 10.67
N GLU A 126 -1.49 -0.21 11.95
CA GLU A 126 -1.14 -1.49 12.58
C GLU A 126 -2.29 -2.49 12.50
N ARG A 127 -3.53 -2.04 12.70
CA ARG A 127 -4.71 -2.88 12.60
C ARG A 127 -4.92 -3.43 11.19
N ILE A 128 -4.76 -2.59 10.17
CA ILE A 128 -4.91 -3.02 8.77
C ILE A 128 -3.83 -4.04 8.39
N ILE A 129 -2.59 -3.80 8.80
CA ILE A 129 -1.50 -4.75 8.57
C ILE A 129 -1.85 -6.11 9.17
N GLU A 130 -2.37 -6.14 10.38
CA GLU A 130 -2.73 -7.36 11.07
C GLU A 130 -3.95 -8.04 10.44
N GLU A 131 -5.04 -7.31 10.21
CA GLU A 131 -6.28 -7.86 9.67
C GLU A 131 -6.09 -8.45 8.26
N TYR A 132 -5.28 -7.82 7.45
CA TYR A 132 -5.03 -8.29 6.08
C TYR A 132 -3.80 -9.19 5.99
N LYS A 133 -3.21 -9.56 7.12
CA LYS A 133 -2.08 -10.49 7.24
C LYS A 133 -0.92 -10.11 6.31
N VAL A 134 -0.59 -8.83 6.32
CA VAL A 134 0.55 -8.33 5.56
C VAL A 134 1.82 -8.81 6.24
N SER A 135 2.60 -9.62 5.53
CA SER A 135 3.85 -10.19 6.05
C SER A 135 4.95 -9.14 6.05
N ILE A 136 5.20 -8.56 7.21
CA ILE A 136 6.31 -7.60 7.38
C ILE A 136 7.16 -7.91 8.59
#